data_d488e4b3edf14e43323fd4369af3cd29
#
_entry.id   d488e4b3edf14e43323fd4369af3cd29
#
_cell.length_a   1.000
_cell.length_b   1.000
_cell.length_c   1.000
_cell.angle_alpha   90.00
_cell.angle_beta   90.00
_cell.angle_gamma   90.00
#
_symmetry.space_group_name_H-M   'P 1'
#
loop_
_entity.id
_entity.type
_entity.pdbx_description
1 polymer ?
#
loop_
_entity_poly.entity_id
_entity_poly.type
_entity_poly.pdbx_seq_one_letter_code
_entity_poly.pdbx_strand_id
1 'polypeptide(L)'
;MTVNKLYNKKEDNLSDANYAINFNSGFCKKNDTSQMNRFKNKFAVVTGANGDFGKFCAEKLAEEGCSVILWDLKSTETLKTSLKKKYPNQLFQSHQFNICNEEEVIKHTNLIFSEFKKLDILFNNAGYQGDFKNTIEYSTDDFQKVMDINVIGAFIVLREVANIMKKQEPQGGAIVNTASMAGIGAPPNMIAYATSKAAVKHMTVIASKDLSPFNIRVNSISPAFIGPGFMWTRQVELQAKAGSIYFNEDPNLVAKQMINEVPMKRYGTIDEVIDPVLFLLSDESSYITGTDIKITGGI
;
A
#
# COMPACT_ATOMS: atom_id res chain seq x y z
N MET A 1 32.35 -18.48 17.21
CA MET A 1 32.47 -17.58 18.38
C MET A 1 31.28 -16.63 18.36
N THR A 2 30.27 -17.04 18.90
CA THR A 2 29.46 -16.67 20.08
C THR A 2 28.83 -15.28 20.03
N VAL A 3 27.56 -15.22 19.51
CA VAL A 3 26.64 -14.06 19.58
C VAL A 3 25.85 -14.04 20.91
N ASN A 4 26.23 -14.80 21.91
CA ASN A 4 25.49 -15.03 23.16
C ASN A 4 25.94 -14.18 24.36
N LYS A 5 26.29 -12.90 24.19
CA LYS A 5 26.76 -12.10 25.34
C LYS A 5 26.14 -10.70 25.52
N LEU A 6 24.99 -10.40 24.94
CA LEU A 6 24.34 -9.08 25.11
C LEU A 6 22.93 -9.06 25.73
N TYR A 7 22.41 -10.21 26.16
CA TYR A 7 21.04 -10.28 26.71
C TYR A 7 20.96 -10.71 28.17
N ASN A 8 21.80 -10.18 29.02
CA ASN A 8 21.57 -10.28 30.47
C ASN A 8 22.03 -9.00 31.15
N LYS A 9 21.11 -8.04 31.32
CA LYS A 9 21.10 -7.13 32.51
C LYS A 9 19.81 -6.32 32.60
N LYS A 10 19.15 -6.54 33.74
CA LYS A 10 18.21 -5.72 34.49
C LYS A 10 16.75 -5.68 34.05
N GLU A 11 15.95 -6.52 34.70
CA GLU A 11 14.59 -6.21 35.09
C GLU A 11 14.63 -5.02 36.05
N ASP A 12 14.27 -3.85 35.60
CA ASP A 12 13.90 -2.74 36.47
C ASP A 12 12.39 -2.48 36.32
N ASN A 13 11.71 -2.58 37.46
CA ASN A 13 10.30 -2.35 37.70
C ASN A 13 9.78 -1.10 36.95
N LEU A 14 8.88 -1.31 35.98
CA LEU A 14 8.03 -0.27 35.41
C LEU A 14 6.58 -0.56 35.82
N SER A 15 6.22 -0.10 37.04
CA SER A 15 4.84 0.08 37.44
C SER A 15 4.23 1.26 36.70
N ASP A 16 3.03 1.03 36.14
CA ASP A 16 1.99 2.02 35.84
C ASP A 16 2.44 3.40 35.31
N ALA A 17 2.74 3.46 34.01
CA ALA A 17 2.72 4.73 33.31
C ALA A 17 1.77 4.60 32.11
N ASN A 18 0.61 5.24 32.22
CA ASN A 18 -0.26 5.58 31.12
C ASN A 18 0.55 6.37 30.07
N TYR A 19 1.07 5.68 29.05
CA TYR A 19 1.65 6.34 27.89
C TYR A 19 0.57 6.86 26.94
N ALA A 20 -0.23 7.81 27.44
CA ALA A 20 -0.78 8.83 26.57
C ALA A 20 0.38 9.76 26.22
N ILE A 21 1.11 9.44 25.15
CA ILE A 21 2.09 10.35 24.59
C ILE A 21 1.30 11.51 23.99
N ASN A 22 1.19 12.61 24.73
CA ASN A 22 0.77 13.89 24.20
C ASN A 22 1.83 14.34 23.19
N PHE A 23 1.60 13.99 21.91
CA PHE A 23 2.33 14.60 20.81
C PHE A 23 1.88 16.07 20.68
N ASN A 24 2.61 16.96 21.35
CA ASN A 24 2.67 18.33 20.87
C ASN A 24 3.38 18.28 19.51
N SER A 25 2.58 18.11 18.44
CA SER A 25 3.05 18.17 17.08
C SER A 25 3.42 19.61 16.76
N GLY A 26 4.65 19.98 17.08
CA GLY A 26 5.31 21.20 16.60
C GLY A 26 5.62 21.10 15.09
N PHE A 27 4.85 20.32 14.33
CA PHE A 27 4.90 20.34 12.88
C PHE A 27 4.09 21.53 12.40
N CYS A 28 4.76 22.38 11.64
CA CYS A 28 4.23 23.53 10.94
C CYS A 28 2.83 23.24 10.39
N LYS A 29 1.81 23.83 11.00
CA LYS A 29 0.48 23.89 10.38
C LYS A 29 0.69 24.66 9.08
N LYS A 30 0.65 23.96 7.96
CA LYS A 30 0.42 24.59 6.66
C LYS A 30 -0.96 25.25 6.70
N ASN A 31 -1.04 26.48 7.19
CA ASN A 31 -2.15 27.36 6.96
C ASN A 31 -1.97 27.97 5.57
N ASP A 32 -2.15 27.16 4.54
CA ASP A 32 -2.39 27.66 3.21
C ASP A 32 -3.38 26.69 2.55
N THR A 33 -4.66 27.01 2.68
CA THR A 33 -5.77 26.30 2.05
C THR A 33 -5.96 26.77 0.59
N SER A 34 -4.89 26.96 -0.15
CA SER A 34 -4.96 26.80 -1.59
C SER A 34 -5.13 25.29 -1.84
N GLN A 35 -6.35 24.83 -2.09
CA GLN A 35 -6.60 23.44 -2.48
C GLN A 35 -5.60 23.10 -3.58
N MET A 36 -4.62 22.23 -3.28
CA MET A 36 -3.68 21.75 -4.28
C MET A 36 -4.49 20.87 -5.25
N ASN A 37 -4.89 21.41 -6.38
CA ASN A 37 -5.61 20.70 -7.43
C ASN A 37 -4.66 19.91 -8.36
N ARG A 38 -3.68 19.18 -7.77
CA ARG A 38 -2.67 18.41 -8.54
C ARG A 38 -3.29 17.39 -9.49
N PHE A 39 -4.46 16.89 -9.16
CA PHE A 39 -5.14 15.83 -9.90
C PHE A 39 -6.44 16.30 -10.57
N LYS A 40 -6.61 17.62 -10.73
CA LYS A 40 -7.80 18.16 -11.40
C LYS A 40 -7.95 17.61 -12.81
N ASN A 41 -9.14 17.12 -13.13
CA ASN A 41 -9.49 16.49 -14.42
C ASN A 41 -8.70 15.20 -14.73
N LYS A 42 -8.03 14.59 -13.74
CA LYS A 42 -7.42 13.27 -13.86
C LYS A 42 -8.37 12.17 -13.42
N PHE A 43 -8.17 10.97 -13.98
CA PHE A 43 -8.91 9.76 -13.63
C PHE A 43 -7.96 8.75 -12.99
N ALA A 44 -8.36 8.23 -11.84
CA ALA A 44 -7.56 7.26 -11.09
C ALA A 44 -8.31 5.94 -10.88
N VAL A 45 -7.62 4.81 -11.03
CA VAL A 45 -8.04 3.53 -10.48
C VAL A 45 -7.29 3.28 -9.18
N VAL A 46 -8.03 2.88 -8.15
CA VAL A 46 -7.48 2.45 -6.85
C VAL A 46 -7.94 1.02 -6.59
N THR A 47 -7.01 0.08 -6.50
CA THR A 47 -7.32 -1.32 -6.13
C THR A 47 -7.18 -1.53 -4.63
N GLY A 48 -7.98 -2.45 -4.06
CA GLY A 48 -8.07 -2.60 -2.60
C GLY A 48 -8.63 -1.35 -1.94
N ALA A 49 -9.61 -0.71 -2.61
CA ALA A 49 -10.16 0.60 -2.24
C ALA A 49 -10.96 0.59 -0.93
N ASN A 50 -11.33 -0.60 -0.41
CA ASN A 50 -11.99 -0.75 0.88
C ASN A 50 -11.01 -0.93 2.05
N GLY A 51 -9.73 -1.15 1.76
CA GLY A 51 -8.66 -1.21 2.77
C GLY A 51 -8.18 0.18 3.18
N ASP A 52 -7.45 0.25 4.31
CA ASP A 52 -7.01 1.53 4.90
C ASP A 52 -6.27 2.43 3.91
N PHE A 53 -5.24 1.93 3.22
CA PHE A 53 -4.48 2.72 2.25
C PHE A 53 -5.29 3.09 1.01
N GLY A 54 -6.07 2.13 0.47
CA GLY A 54 -6.87 2.37 -0.73
C GLY A 54 -7.94 3.42 -0.50
N LYS A 55 -8.69 3.30 0.60
CA LYS A 55 -9.72 4.26 1.00
C LYS A 55 -9.12 5.66 1.19
N PHE A 56 -8.05 5.76 1.96
CA PHE A 56 -7.43 7.06 2.28
C PHE A 56 -6.81 7.71 1.03
N CYS A 57 -6.18 6.92 0.16
CA CYS A 57 -5.67 7.40 -1.12
C CYS A 57 -6.81 7.93 -2.02
N ALA A 58 -7.93 7.21 -2.11
CA ALA A 58 -9.08 7.64 -2.90
C ALA A 58 -9.68 8.96 -2.36
N GLU A 59 -9.76 9.12 -1.03
CA GLU A 59 -10.22 10.35 -0.39
C GLU A 59 -9.29 11.53 -0.69
N LYS A 60 -7.97 11.34 -0.61
CA LYS A 60 -6.97 12.38 -0.89
C LYS A 60 -6.90 12.74 -2.37
N LEU A 61 -6.97 11.77 -3.28
CA LEU A 61 -7.06 12.02 -4.72
C LEU A 61 -8.30 12.86 -5.06
N ALA A 62 -9.45 12.51 -4.47
CA ALA A 62 -10.69 13.25 -4.65
C ALA A 62 -10.60 14.67 -4.07
N GLU A 63 -9.99 14.85 -2.90
CA GLU A 63 -9.73 16.17 -2.29
C GLU A 63 -8.95 17.09 -3.22
N GLU A 64 -8.04 16.54 -4.03
CA GLU A 64 -7.20 17.27 -4.97
C GLU A 64 -7.75 17.28 -6.42
N GLY A 65 -9.04 17.01 -6.61
CA GLY A 65 -9.76 17.20 -7.87
C GLY A 65 -9.83 15.98 -8.79
N CYS A 66 -9.36 14.80 -8.36
CA CYS A 66 -9.39 13.56 -9.15
C CYS A 66 -10.78 12.91 -9.20
N SER A 67 -11.16 12.37 -10.33
CA SER A 67 -12.24 11.38 -10.44
C SER A 67 -11.68 9.99 -10.14
N VAL A 68 -12.34 9.19 -9.28
CA VAL A 68 -11.78 7.95 -8.77
C VAL A 68 -12.68 6.74 -9.03
N ILE A 69 -12.08 5.70 -9.57
CA ILE A 69 -12.68 4.40 -9.82
C ILE A 69 -12.16 3.43 -8.75
N LEU A 70 -13.07 2.91 -7.95
CA LEU A 70 -12.79 2.09 -6.77
C LEU A 70 -12.97 0.61 -7.13
N TRP A 71 -11.87 -0.15 -7.09
CA TRP A 71 -11.86 -1.60 -7.34
C TRP A 71 -11.54 -2.36 -6.06
N ASP A 72 -12.41 -3.28 -5.67
CA ASP A 72 -12.20 -4.13 -4.48
C ASP A 72 -12.95 -5.46 -4.61
N LEU A 73 -12.52 -6.46 -3.86
CA LEU A 73 -13.25 -7.72 -3.68
C LEU A 73 -14.56 -7.53 -2.90
N LYS A 74 -14.62 -6.50 -2.06
CA LYS A 74 -15.79 -6.10 -1.28
C LYS A 74 -16.40 -4.83 -1.85
N SER A 75 -17.69 -4.62 -1.59
CA SER A 75 -18.39 -3.42 -2.05
C SER A 75 -17.76 -2.13 -1.51
N THR A 76 -17.54 -1.17 -2.40
CA THR A 76 -17.05 0.19 -2.09
C THR A 76 -18.13 1.27 -2.28
N GLU A 77 -19.40 0.87 -2.40
CA GLU A 77 -20.54 1.78 -2.64
C GLU A 77 -20.70 2.86 -1.56
N THR A 78 -20.46 2.52 -0.30
CA THR A 78 -20.50 3.48 0.81
C THR A 78 -19.43 4.58 0.64
N LEU A 79 -18.21 4.18 0.28
CA LEU A 79 -17.11 5.13 0.00
C LEU A 79 -17.46 6.00 -1.22
N LYS A 80 -17.91 5.39 -2.32
CA LYS A 80 -18.35 6.13 -3.53
C LYS A 80 -19.39 7.17 -3.20
N THR A 81 -20.44 6.80 -2.44
CA THR A 81 -21.51 7.70 -2.04
C THR A 81 -21.01 8.87 -1.19
N SER A 82 -20.10 8.59 -0.24
CA SER A 82 -19.46 9.62 0.59
C SER A 82 -18.64 10.60 -0.25
N LEU A 83 -17.81 10.09 -1.16
CA LEU A 83 -16.99 10.90 -2.06
C LEU A 83 -17.86 11.75 -2.98
N LYS A 84 -18.92 11.19 -3.58
CA LYS A 84 -19.82 11.92 -4.46
C LYS A 84 -20.56 13.04 -3.73
N LYS A 85 -20.94 12.83 -2.47
CA LYS A 85 -21.56 13.86 -1.62
C LYS A 85 -20.58 15.01 -1.33
N LYS A 86 -19.30 14.67 -1.02
CA LYS A 86 -18.28 15.66 -0.66
C LYS A 86 -17.73 16.42 -1.87
N TYR A 87 -17.64 15.75 -3.02
CA TYR A 87 -17.06 16.27 -4.25
C TYR A 87 -17.99 16.06 -5.45
N PRO A 88 -19.09 16.83 -5.55
CA PRO A 88 -20.17 16.59 -6.52
C PRO A 88 -19.76 16.77 -7.99
N ASN A 89 -18.70 17.51 -8.26
CA ASN A 89 -18.24 17.81 -9.62
C ASN A 89 -17.31 16.71 -10.21
N GLN A 90 -16.84 15.75 -9.39
CA GLN A 90 -16.03 14.63 -9.84
C GLN A 90 -16.88 13.38 -10.09
N LEU A 91 -16.31 12.44 -10.84
CA LEU A 91 -16.92 11.15 -11.12
C LEU A 91 -16.34 10.08 -10.19
N PHE A 92 -17.23 9.24 -9.65
CA PHE A 92 -16.85 8.13 -8.80
C PHE A 92 -17.58 6.87 -9.25
N GLN A 93 -16.82 5.80 -9.48
CA GLN A 93 -17.36 4.47 -9.80
C GLN A 93 -16.92 3.45 -8.74
N SER A 94 -17.71 2.42 -8.53
CA SER A 94 -17.42 1.31 -7.63
C SER A 94 -17.63 0.01 -8.39
N HIS A 95 -16.59 -0.82 -8.44
CA HIS A 95 -16.64 -2.14 -9.07
C HIS A 95 -16.16 -3.20 -8.09
N GLN A 96 -17.01 -4.19 -7.85
CA GLN A 96 -16.73 -5.31 -6.95
C GLN A 96 -16.38 -6.55 -7.76
N PHE A 97 -15.10 -6.94 -7.73
CA PHE A 97 -14.60 -8.15 -8.40
C PHE A 97 -13.23 -8.56 -7.85
N ASN A 98 -12.78 -9.76 -8.23
CA ASN A 98 -11.48 -10.28 -7.88
C ASN A 98 -10.45 -9.89 -8.96
N ILE A 99 -9.39 -9.18 -8.60
CA ILE A 99 -8.32 -8.78 -9.52
C ILE A 99 -7.52 -9.96 -10.10
N CYS A 100 -7.65 -11.17 -9.51
CA CYS A 100 -7.08 -12.40 -10.08
C CYS A 100 -7.89 -12.93 -11.26
N ASN A 101 -9.11 -12.43 -11.47
CA ASN A 101 -9.92 -12.77 -12.65
C ASN A 101 -9.57 -11.80 -13.78
N GLU A 102 -8.73 -12.29 -14.71
CA GLU A 102 -8.23 -11.48 -15.83
C GLU A 102 -9.36 -10.96 -16.72
N GLU A 103 -10.39 -11.77 -16.97
CA GLU A 103 -11.54 -11.36 -17.82
C GLU A 103 -12.31 -10.19 -17.19
N GLU A 104 -12.51 -10.20 -15.87
CA GLU A 104 -13.15 -9.08 -15.16
C GLU A 104 -12.26 -7.83 -15.18
N VAL A 105 -10.94 -7.95 -15.01
CA VAL A 105 -10.02 -6.82 -15.13
C VAL A 105 -10.10 -6.20 -16.53
N ILE A 106 -10.01 -7.01 -17.59
CA ILE A 106 -10.11 -6.57 -18.98
C ILE A 106 -11.45 -5.88 -19.23
N LYS A 107 -12.56 -6.48 -18.79
CA LYS A 107 -13.90 -5.91 -18.92
C LYS A 107 -14.01 -4.53 -18.27
N HIS A 108 -13.62 -4.41 -17.01
CA HIS A 108 -13.71 -3.14 -16.28
C HIS A 108 -12.75 -2.07 -16.83
N THR A 109 -11.58 -2.46 -17.27
CA THR A 109 -10.62 -1.57 -17.91
C THR A 109 -11.16 -1.02 -19.24
N ASN A 110 -11.78 -1.88 -20.05
CA ASN A 110 -12.41 -1.48 -21.32
C ASN A 110 -13.62 -0.55 -21.07
N LEU A 111 -14.43 -0.78 -20.03
CA LEU A 111 -15.53 0.11 -19.64
C LEU A 111 -15.02 1.51 -19.32
N ILE A 112 -13.97 1.64 -18.53
CA ILE A 112 -13.32 2.91 -18.21
C ILE A 112 -12.89 3.63 -19.49
N PHE A 113 -12.18 2.93 -20.38
CA PHE A 113 -11.69 3.52 -21.62
C PHE A 113 -12.82 3.91 -22.58
N SER A 114 -13.90 3.13 -22.64
CA SER A 114 -15.06 3.47 -23.47
C SER A 114 -15.78 4.72 -22.99
N GLU A 115 -15.84 4.94 -21.66
CA GLU A 115 -16.57 6.06 -21.05
C GLU A 115 -15.71 7.33 -20.98
N PHE A 116 -14.47 7.22 -20.48
CA PHE A 116 -13.65 8.41 -20.18
C PHE A 116 -12.57 8.68 -21.22
N LYS A 117 -12.27 7.72 -22.11
CA LYS A 117 -11.20 7.78 -23.14
C LYS A 117 -9.80 7.95 -22.59
N LYS A 118 -9.63 8.01 -21.27
CA LYS A 118 -8.33 8.14 -20.61
C LYS A 118 -8.34 7.56 -19.19
N LEU A 119 -7.13 7.27 -18.72
CA LEU A 119 -6.85 6.87 -17.34
C LEU A 119 -5.45 7.36 -17.00
N ASP A 120 -5.34 8.26 -16.03
CA ASP A 120 -4.08 8.96 -15.74
C ASP A 120 -3.28 8.28 -14.62
N ILE A 121 -3.98 7.59 -13.70
CA ILE A 121 -3.40 7.15 -12.44
C ILE A 121 -3.84 5.72 -12.10
N LEU A 122 -2.88 4.92 -11.61
CA LEU A 122 -3.15 3.65 -10.94
C LEU A 122 -2.45 3.61 -9.58
N PHE A 123 -3.23 3.48 -8.50
CA PHE A 123 -2.72 3.01 -7.22
C PHE A 123 -3.02 1.51 -7.09
N ASN A 124 -2.03 0.68 -7.40
CA ASN A 124 -2.11 -0.78 -7.42
C ASN A 124 -1.79 -1.33 -6.02
N ASN A 125 -2.80 -1.35 -5.16
CA ASN A 125 -2.65 -1.53 -3.72
C ASN A 125 -3.29 -2.81 -3.18
N ALA A 126 -4.21 -3.44 -3.89
CA ALA A 126 -4.84 -4.69 -3.43
C ALA A 126 -3.79 -5.73 -3.03
N GLY A 127 -4.01 -6.37 -1.89
CA GLY A 127 -3.07 -7.37 -1.39
C GLY A 127 -3.61 -8.17 -0.20
N TYR A 128 -2.95 -9.29 0.06
CA TYR A 128 -3.26 -10.23 1.13
C TYR A 128 -1.98 -10.65 1.85
N GLN A 129 -2.00 -10.65 3.19
CA GLN A 129 -0.81 -11.00 3.98
C GLN A 129 -0.55 -12.51 4.08
N GLY A 130 -1.57 -13.35 3.88
CA GLY A 130 -1.47 -14.77 4.17
C GLY A 130 -1.37 -15.07 5.67
N ASP A 131 -1.02 -16.32 5.96
CA ASP A 131 -0.71 -16.78 7.31
C ASP A 131 0.74 -16.44 7.68
N PHE A 132 1.02 -16.45 8.99
CA PHE A 132 2.36 -16.32 9.53
C PHE A 132 2.76 -17.63 10.19
N LYS A 133 3.69 -18.34 9.57
CA LYS A 133 4.17 -19.65 10.03
C LYS A 133 5.63 -19.88 9.62
N ASN A 134 6.28 -20.78 10.33
CA ASN A 134 7.60 -21.25 9.92
C ASN A 134 7.55 -21.85 8.51
N THR A 135 8.63 -21.73 7.77
CA THR A 135 8.73 -22.17 6.36
C THR A 135 8.31 -23.63 6.14
N ILE A 136 8.68 -24.54 7.06
CA ILE A 136 8.36 -25.97 6.94
C ILE A 136 6.89 -26.29 7.25
N GLU A 137 6.17 -25.39 7.90
CA GLU A 137 4.76 -25.55 8.27
C GLU A 137 3.82 -24.74 7.39
N TYR A 138 4.37 -23.94 6.47
CA TYR A 138 3.57 -23.04 5.64
C TYR A 138 2.77 -23.81 4.60
N SER A 139 1.48 -23.54 4.48
CA SER A 139 0.60 -24.19 3.49
C SER A 139 0.93 -23.75 2.08
N THR A 140 1.06 -24.73 1.15
CA THR A 140 1.20 -24.45 -0.29
C THR A 140 0.00 -23.67 -0.83
N ASP A 141 -1.22 -24.01 -0.39
CA ASP A 141 -2.44 -23.36 -0.87
C ASP A 141 -2.49 -21.87 -0.44
N ASP A 142 -2.07 -21.55 0.81
CA ASP A 142 -2.02 -20.16 1.24
C ASP A 142 -0.87 -19.43 0.55
N PHE A 143 0.28 -20.07 0.34
CA PHE A 143 1.38 -19.52 -0.45
C PHE A 143 0.92 -19.14 -1.85
N GLN A 144 0.25 -20.08 -2.55
CA GLN A 144 -0.30 -19.86 -3.89
C GLN A 144 -1.29 -18.68 -3.88
N LYS A 145 -2.23 -18.67 -2.93
CA LYS A 145 -3.21 -17.58 -2.79
C LYS A 145 -2.56 -16.21 -2.60
N VAL A 146 -1.49 -16.12 -1.79
CA VAL A 146 -0.74 -14.88 -1.61
C VAL A 146 -0.07 -14.44 -2.92
N MET A 147 0.53 -15.39 -3.66
CA MET A 147 1.17 -15.10 -4.95
C MET A 147 0.14 -14.70 -6.00
N ASP A 148 -1.00 -15.37 -6.07
CA ASP A 148 -2.07 -15.04 -7.02
C ASP A 148 -2.59 -13.63 -6.81
N ILE A 149 -2.84 -13.22 -5.55
CA ILE A 149 -3.38 -11.89 -5.27
C ILE A 149 -2.30 -10.82 -5.42
N ASN A 150 -1.16 -11.01 -4.75
CA ASN A 150 -0.16 -9.93 -4.61
C ASN A 150 0.72 -9.75 -5.85
N VAL A 151 0.90 -10.81 -6.64
CA VAL A 151 1.80 -10.80 -7.80
C VAL A 151 1.01 -10.91 -9.11
N ILE A 152 0.26 -12.00 -9.31
CA ILE A 152 -0.44 -12.22 -10.58
C ILE A 152 -1.56 -11.20 -10.76
N GLY A 153 -2.41 -11.00 -9.78
CA GLY A 153 -3.50 -10.00 -9.82
C GLY A 153 -2.95 -8.57 -10.00
N ALA A 154 -1.91 -8.22 -9.25
CA ALA A 154 -1.26 -6.91 -9.41
C ALA A 154 -0.65 -6.73 -10.80
N PHE A 155 -0.06 -7.78 -11.39
CA PHE A 155 0.47 -7.76 -12.76
C PHE A 155 -0.64 -7.58 -13.80
N ILE A 156 -1.74 -8.34 -13.69
CA ILE A 156 -2.88 -8.22 -14.61
C ILE A 156 -3.42 -6.79 -14.62
N VAL A 157 -3.65 -6.21 -13.44
CA VAL A 157 -4.13 -4.82 -13.30
C VAL A 157 -3.13 -3.83 -13.91
N LEU A 158 -1.85 -3.94 -13.58
CA LEU A 158 -0.80 -3.08 -14.12
C LEU A 158 -0.79 -3.12 -15.65
N ARG A 159 -0.79 -4.33 -16.24
CA ARG A 159 -0.75 -4.54 -17.69
C ARG A 159 -1.96 -3.92 -18.40
N GLU A 160 -3.17 -4.19 -17.91
CA GLU A 160 -4.38 -3.71 -18.57
C GLU A 160 -4.56 -2.19 -18.45
N VAL A 161 -4.22 -1.63 -17.29
CA VAL A 161 -4.22 -0.16 -17.12
C VAL A 161 -3.15 0.50 -17.98
N ALA A 162 -1.93 -0.05 -18.03
CA ALA A 162 -0.86 0.46 -18.88
C ALA A 162 -1.23 0.39 -20.37
N ASN A 163 -2.00 -0.62 -20.80
CA ASN A 163 -2.53 -0.69 -22.17
C ASN A 163 -3.44 0.47 -22.52
N ILE A 164 -4.27 0.96 -21.58
CA ILE A 164 -5.07 2.18 -21.78
C ILE A 164 -4.16 3.40 -21.85
N MET A 165 -3.26 3.57 -20.87
CA MET A 165 -2.34 4.71 -20.79
C MET A 165 -1.47 4.84 -22.05
N LYS A 166 -1.15 3.71 -22.70
CA LYS A 166 -0.43 3.66 -23.97
C LYS A 166 -1.30 4.06 -25.17
N LYS A 167 -2.61 3.70 -25.15
CA LYS A 167 -3.54 3.92 -26.29
C LYS A 167 -4.21 5.30 -26.28
N GLN A 168 -4.25 5.95 -25.13
CA GLN A 168 -4.88 7.28 -24.99
C GLN A 168 -4.06 8.40 -25.64
N GLU A 169 -4.70 9.55 -25.87
CA GLU A 169 -4.04 10.76 -26.36
C GLU A 169 -4.29 11.93 -25.37
N PRO A 170 -3.20 12.57 -24.90
CA PRO A 170 -1.81 12.16 -25.04
C PRO A 170 -1.50 10.87 -24.26
N GLN A 171 -0.51 10.08 -24.74
CA GLN A 171 0.00 8.92 -24.02
C GLN A 171 0.62 9.33 -22.68
N GLY A 172 0.50 8.49 -21.69
CA GLY A 172 1.17 8.69 -20.40
C GLY A 172 0.30 8.33 -19.20
N GLY A 173 0.93 8.34 -18.04
CA GLY A 173 0.27 8.04 -16.77
C GLY A 173 1.26 7.79 -15.65
N ALA A 174 0.73 7.59 -14.44
CA ALA A 174 1.53 7.28 -13.27
C ALA A 174 0.94 6.07 -12.52
N ILE A 175 1.80 5.10 -12.24
CA ILE A 175 1.45 3.85 -11.54
C ILE A 175 2.30 3.77 -10.27
N VAL A 176 1.64 3.51 -9.12
CA VAL A 176 2.32 3.20 -7.87
C VAL A 176 1.85 1.83 -7.37
N ASN A 177 2.79 0.91 -7.19
CA ASN A 177 2.56 -0.41 -6.62
C ASN A 177 2.85 -0.42 -5.12
N THR A 178 2.04 -1.10 -4.33
CA THR A 178 2.27 -1.30 -2.90
C THR A 178 3.15 -2.54 -2.67
N ALA A 179 4.45 -2.31 -2.52
CA ALA A 179 5.40 -3.32 -2.03
C ALA A 179 5.35 -3.39 -0.47
N SER A 180 6.45 -3.68 0.20
CA SER A 180 6.58 -3.69 1.67
C SER A 180 8.03 -3.81 2.06
N MET A 181 8.40 -3.30 3.23
CA MET A 181 9.69 -3.60 3.87
C MET A 181 9.87 -5.10 4.14
N ALA A 182 8.79 -5.86 4.28
CA ALA A 182 8.87 -7.32 4.36
C ALA A 182 9.56 -7.96 3.14
N GLY A 183 9.38 -7.39 1.94
CA GLY A 183 10.05 -7.82 0.71
C GLY A 183 11.55 -7.42 0.63
N ILE A 184 12.06 -6.69 1.61
CA ILE A 184 13.46 -6.24 1.68
C ILE A 184 14.15 -6.83 2.91
N GLY A 185 13.54 -6.69 4.09
CA GLY A 185 14.11 -7.11 5.38
C GLY A 185 13.87 -8.59 5.72
N ALA A 186 13.04 -9.30 4.94
CA ALA A 186 12.77 -10.73 5.09
C ALA A 186 12.43 -11.17 6.54
N PRO A 187 11.36 -10.62 7.17
CA PRO A 187 11.02 -10.98 8.53
C PRO A 187 10.61 -12.46 8.64
N PRO A 188 10.90 -13.12 9.79
CA PRO A 188 10.54 -14.52 9.99
C PRO A 188 9.02 -14.72 9.94
N ASN A 189 8.58 -15.94 9.67
CA ASN A 189 7.20 -16.42 9.59
C ASN A 189 6.36 -15.85 8.42
N MET A 190 6.92 -15.01 7.56
CA MET A 190 6.19 -14.30 6.50
C MET A 190 6.62 -14.73 5.08
N ILE A 191 6.99 -16.01 4.88
CA ILE A 191 7.63 -16.47 3.63
C ILE A 191 6.81 -16.12 2.37
N ALA A 192 5.51 -16.35 2.34
CA ALA A 192 4.68 -16.06 1.17
C ALA A 192 4.55 -14.54 0.93
N TYR A 193 4.21 -13.78 1.99
CA TYR A 193 4.04 -12.35 1.90
C TYR A 193 5.33 -11.63 1.50
N ALA A 194 6.42 -11.91 2.20
CA ALA A 194 7.72 -11.30 1.93
C ALA A 194 8.18 -11.59 0.49
N THR A 195 8.08 -12.83 0.03
CA THR A 195 8.40 -13.23 -1.35
C THR A 195 7.54 -12.48 -2.36
N SER A 196 6.23 -12.38 -2.13
CA SER A 196 5.32 -11.67 -3.02
C SER A 196 5.66 -10.17 -3.13
N LYS A 197 6.03 -9.53 -2.01
CA LYS A 197 6.35 -8.09 -2.00
C LYS A 197 7.74 -7.80 -2.60
N ALA A 198 8.68 -8.72 -2.51
CA ALA A 198 9.94 -8.67 -3.27
C ALA A 198 9.68 -8.78 -4.78
N ALA A 199 8.79 -9.66 -5.21
CA ALA A 199 8.39 -9.81 -6.61
C ALA A 199 7.73 -8.53 -7.15
N VAL A 200 6.79 -7.91 -6.42
CA VAL A 200 6.14 -6.63 -6.79
C VAL A 200 7.18 -5.52 -6.97
N LYS A 201 8.15 -5.42 -6.05
CA LYS A 201 9.22 -4.44 -6.14
C LYS A 201 10.05 -4.63 -7.42
N HIS A 202 10.44 -5.87 -7.73
CA HIS A 202 11.24 -6.14 -8.93
C HIS A 202 10.43 -5.94 -10.21
N MET A 203 9.16 -6.36 -10.24
CA MET A 203 8.21 -6.11 -11.32
C MET A 203 8.09 -4.61 -11.62
N THR A 204 8.05 -3.76 -10.59
CA THR A 204 8.02 -2.29 -10.73
C THR A 204 9.22 -1.77 -11.51
N VAL A 205 10.42 -2.25 -11.21
CA VAL A 205 11.66 -1.83 -11.90
C VAL A 205 11.65 -2.22 -13.37
N ILE A 206 11.19 -3.44 -13.70
CA ILE A 206 11.09 -3.90 -15.10
C ILE A 206 10.03 -3.08 -15.83
N ALA A 207 8.81 -2.99 -15.29
CA ALA A 207 7.71 -2.27 -15.89
C ALA A 207 8.03 -0.78 -16.12
N SER A 208 8.81 -0.15 -15.24
CA SER A 208 9.23 1.23 -15.41
C SER A 208 10.05 1.44 -16.68
N LYS A 209 10.92 0.48 -17.03
CA LYS A 209 11.74 0.55 -18.25
C LYS A 209 10.91 0.28 -19.51
N ASP A 210 10.06 -0.73 -19.46
CA ASP A 210 9.23 -1.14 -20.60
C ASP A 210 8.19 -0.08 -20.97
N LEU A 211 7.71 0.69 -19.97
CA LEU A 211 6.61 1.64 -20.13
C LEU A 211 7.07 3.11 -20.28
N SER A 212 8.33 3.42 -19.96
CA SER A 212 8.90 4.77 -20.14
C SER A 212 8.78 5.31 -21.57
N PRO A 213 8.94 4.50 -22.66
CA PRO A 213 8.78 5.01 -24.04
C PRO A 213 7.36 5.53 -24.33
N PHE A 214 6.37 5.18 -23.50
CA PHE A 214 4.98 5.63 -23.59
C PHE A 214 4.64 6.73 -22.59
N ASN A 215 5.66 7.36 -21.98
CA ASN A 215 5.49 8.39 -20.94
C ASN A 215 4.70 7.88 -19.72
N ILE A 216 4.79 6.59 -19.39
CA ILE A 216 4.17 5.97 -18.21
C ILE A 216 5.25 5.75 -17.16
N ARG A 217 5.06 6.35 -15.98
CA ARG A 217 5.95 6.17 -14.83
C ARG A 217 5.41 5.06 -13.93
N VAL A 218 6.30 4.18 -13.47
CA VAL A 218 5.95 3.08 -12.56
C VAL A 218 6.90 3.09 -11.38
N ASN A 219 6.36 3.28 -10.18
CA ASN A 219 7.12 3.31 -8.94
C ASN A 219 6.48 2.40 -7.88
N SER A 220 7.16 2.19 -6.77
CA SER A 220 6.60 1.47 -5.62
C SER A 220 6.85 2.22 -4.31
N ILE A 221 6.06 1.85 -3.31
CA ILE A 221 6.29 2.20 -1.92
C ILE A 221 6.53 0.93 -1.10
N SER A 222 7.42 1.01 -0.12
CA SER A 222 7.70 -0.08 0.83
C SER A 222 7.46 0.40 2.26
N PRO A 223 6.20 0.38 2.75
CA PRO A 223 5.89 0.67 4.14
C PRO A 223 6.44 -0.41 5.08
N ALA A 224 6.87 0.00 6.28
CA ALA A 224 7.20 -0.89 7.38
C ALA A 224 5.98 -1.04 8.33
N PHE A 225 6.11 -0.61 9.57
CA PHE A 225 5.06 -0.70 10.57
C PHE A 225 4.17 0.54 10.53
N ILE A 226 2.94 0.37 10.05
CA ILE A 226 1.96 1.45 9.88
C ILE A 226 0.73 1.15 10.73
N GLY A 227 0.32 2.11 11.53
CA GLY A 227 -0.81 2.00 12.44
C GLY A 227 -1.40 3.35 12.88
N PRO A 228 -2.45 3.31 13.70
CA PRO A 228 -3.30 2.14 13.95
C PRO A 228 -4.10 1.74 12.71
N GLY A 229 -4.58 0.48 12.65
CA GLY A 229 -5.41 0.00 11.56
C GLY A 229 -5.49 -1.52 11.52
N PHE A 230 -6.35 -2.05 10.63
CA PHE A 230 -6.62 -3.48 10.53
C PHE A 230 -5.34 -4.30 10.27
N MET A 231 -4.50 -3.84 9.34
CA MET A 231 -3.28 -4.57 8.96
C MET A 231 -2.27 -4.64 10.10
N TRP A 232 -2.12 -3.57 10.89
CA TRP A 232 -1.25 -3.56 12.07
C TRP A 232 -1.73 -4.55 13.13
N THR A 233 -3.02 -4.47 13.51
CA THR A 233 -3.60 -5.37 14.50
C THR A 233 -3.45 -6.83 14.06
N ARG A 234 -3.80 -7.13 12.80
CA ARG A 234 -3.64 -8.46 12.23
C ARG A 234 -2.18 -8.94 12.26
N GLN A 235 -1.23 -8.09 11.92
CA GLN A 235 0.19 -8.46 11.87
C GLN A 235 0.71 -8.85 13.26
N VAL A 236 0.43 -8.07 14.30
CA VAL A 236 0.90 -8.40 15.64
C VAL A 236 0.23 -9.65 16.19
N GLU A 237 -1.07 -9.86 15.92
CA GLU A 237 -1.79 -11.09 16.29
C GLU A 237 -1.25 -12.33 15.60
N LEU A 238 -0.94 -12.24 14.31
CA LEU A 238 -0.39 -13.36 13.54
C LEU A 238 1.04 -13.71 13.99
N GLN A 239 1.87 -12.72 14.29
CA GLN A 239 3.22 -12.97 14.83
C GLN A 239 3.15 -13.62 16.22
N ALA A 240 2.25 -13.16 17.09
CA ALA A 240 2.04 -13.77 18.40
C ALA A 240 1.60 -15.25 18.29
N LYS A 241 0.68 -15.54 17.36
CA LYS A 241 0.16 -16.90 17.11
C LYS A 241 1.14 -17.83 16.41
N ALA A 242 2.16 -17.29 15.74
CA ALA A 242 3.14 -18.09 15.01
C ALA A 242 4.00 -19.00 15.89
N GLY A 243 4.00 -18.76 17.22
CA GLY A 243 4.74 -19.60 18.19
C GLY A 243 6.23 -19.66 17.94
N SER A 244 6.82 -18.59 17.40
CA SER A 244 8.23 -18.58 17.00
C SER A 244 9.13 -18.05 18.12
N ILE A 245 10.41 -18.42 18.07
CA ILE A 245 11.42 -17.93 19.01
C ILE A 245 11.71 -16.43 18.88
N TYR A 246 11.17 -15.77 17.85
CA TYR A 246 11.45 -14.37 17.55
C TYR A 246 10.48 -13.41 18.21
N PHE A 247 9.23 -13.85 18.48
CA PHE A 247 8.17 -13.00 18.99
C PHE A 247 7.49 -13.62 20.21
N ASN A 248 6.96 -12.76 21.09
CA ASN A 248 6.17 -13.19 22.24
C ASN A 248 4.80 -13.72 21.80
N GLU A 249 4.14 -14.52 22.66
CA GLU A 249 2.78 -15.00 22.43
C GLU A 249 1.69 -13.95 22.74
N ASP A 250 2.03 -12.88 23.45
CA ASP A 250 1.15 -11.73 23.72
C ASP A 250 1.26 -10.69 22.60
N PRO A 251 0.19 -10.40 21.83
CA PRO A 251 0.18 -9.39 20.78
C PRO A 251 0.63 -8.00 21.23
N ASN A 252 0.37 -7.61 22.49
CA ASN A 252 0.80 -6.30 23.01
C ASN A 252 2.32 -6.25 23.19
N LEU A 253 2.93 -7.36 23.61
CA LEU A 253 4.39 -7.46 23.70
C LEU A 253 5.03 -7.51 22.31
N VAL A 254 4.42 -8.22 21.36
CA VAL A 254 4.86 -8.20 19.95
C VAL A 254 4.84 -6.78 19.40
N ALA A 255 3.76 -6.02 19.60
CA ALA A 255 3.66 -4.64 19.18
C ALA A 255 4.78 -3.77 19.76
N LYS A 256 5.07 -3.91 21.05
CA LYS A 256 6.17 -3.21 21.71
C LYS A 256 7.54 -3.62 21.16
N GLN A 257 7.78 -4.92 20.93
CA GLN A 257 9.01 -5.41 20.32
C GLN A 257 9.23 -4.76 18.93
N MET A 258 8.22 -4.82 18.06
CA MET A 258 8.30 -4.26 16.71
C MET A 258 8.54 -2.75 16.72
N ILE A 259 7.83 -1.99 17.57
CA ILE A 259 8.01 -0.54 17.69
C ILE A 259 9.39 -0.18 18.25
N ASN A 260 9.95 -0.98 19.17
CA ASN A 260 11.26 -0.76 19.73
C ASN A 260 12.40 -0.92 18.71
N GLU A 261 12.17 -1.68 17.64
CA GLU A 261 13.12 -1.80 16.53
C GLU A 261 13.13 -0.55 15.63
N VAL A 262 12.04 0.23 15.61
CA VAL A 262 11.95 1.45 14.82
C VAL A 262 12.81 2.55 15.47
N PRO A 263 13.80 3.15 14.78
CA PRO A 263 14.57 4.28 15.33
C PRO A 263 13.71 5.45 15.80
N MET A 264 12.64 5.78 15.08
CA MET A 264 11.68 6.83 15.49
C MET A 264 10.76 6.43 16.65
N LYS A 265 10.84 5.18 17.17
CA LYS A 265 10.11 4.66 18.34
C LYS A 265 8.58 4.76 18.25
N ARG A 266 8.05 4.73 17.04
CA ARG A 266 6.62 4.70 16.75
C ARG A 266 6.36 4.00 15.43
N TYR A 267 5.13 3.58 15.21
CA TYR A 267 4.67 3.23 13.87
C TYR A 267 4.43 4.51 13.03
N GLY A 268 4.47 4.39 11.71
CA GLY A 268 4.04 5.46 10.79
C GLY A 268 2.52 5.56 10.72
N THR A 269 2.00 6.69 10.31
CA THR A 269 0.57 6.92 10.06
C THR A 269 0.20 6.63 8.62
N ILE A 270 -1.11 6.53 8.32
CA ILE A 270 -1.60 6.35 6.96
C ILE A 270 -1.24 7.56 6.09
N ASP A 271 -1.33 8.79 6.63
CA ASP A 271 -0.92 10.02 5.92
C ASP A 271 0.55 9.94 5.49
N GLU A 272 1.44 9.49 6.38
CA GLU A 272 2.88 9.34 6.08
C GLU A 272 3.17 8.31 4.98
N VAL A 273 2.22 7.42 4.68
CA VAL A 273 2.29 6.49 3.53
C VAL A 273 1.68 7.11 2.29
N ILE A 274 0.54 7.78 2.41
CA ILE A 274 -0.21 8.26 1.24
C ILE A 274 0.38 9.54 0.66
N ASP A 275 0.99 10.42 1.45
CA ASP A 275 1.68 11.60 0.93
C ASP A 275 2.78 11.26 -0.10
N PRO A 276 3.71 10.31 0.14
CA PRO A 276 4.62 9.83 -0.89
C PRO A 276 3.94 9.18 -2.11
N VAL A 277 2.80 8.48 -1.92
CA VAL A 277 2.02 7.91 -3.03
C VAL A 277 1.50 9.04 -3.92
N LEU A 278 0.87 10.06 -3.35
CA LEU A 278 0.36 11.20 -4.11
C LEU A 278 1.47 11.96 -4.83
N PHE A 279 2.63 12.14 -4.19
CA PHE A 279 3.81 12.71 -4.85
C PHE A 279 4.22 11.89 -6.08
N LEU A 280 4.35 10.56 -5.94
CA LEU A 280 4.73 9.69 -7.05
C LEU A 280 3.68 9.62 -8.17
N LEU A 281 2.39 9.81 -7.85
CA LEU A 281 1.29 9.85 -8.81
C LEU A 281 1.15 11.22 -9.51
N SER A 282 1.71 12.28 -8.94
CA SER A 282 1.61 13.65 -9.46
C SER A 282 2.70 13.98 -10.50
N ASP A 283 2.52 15.10 -11.20
CA ASP A 283 3.50 15.62 -12.16
C ASP A 283 4.77 16.19 -11.48
N GLU A 284 4.74 16.38 -10.13
CA GLU A 284 5.90 16.78 -9.33
C GLU A 284 7.04 15.74 -9.37
N SER A 285 6.71 14.48 -9.67
CA SER A 285 7.66 13.38 -9.83
C SER A 285 7.89 12.98 -11.30
N SER A 286 7.78 13.92 -12.22
CA SER A 286 7.81 13.69 -13.67
C SER A 286 9.07 12.99 -14.19
N TYR A 287 10.20 13.08 -13.49
CA TYR A 287 11.46 12.40 -13.84
C TYR A 287 11.79 11.21 -12.90
N ILE A 288 10.80 10.73 -12.11
CA ILE A 288 10.98 9.63 -11.17
C ILE A 288 10.20 8.42 -11.66
N THR A 289 10.91 7.36 -12.05
CA THR A 289 10.34 6.06 -12.44
C THR A 289 11.28 4.93 -12.03
N GLY A 290 10.76 3.76 -11.70
CA GLY A 290 11.53 2.59 -11.24
C GLY A 290 12.06 2.69 -9.82
N THR A 291 11.64 3.69 -9.04
CA THR A 291 12.05 3.85 -7.64
C THR A 291 11.12 3.11 -6.68
N ASP A 292 11.66 2.81 -5.50
CA ASP A 292 10.92 2.27 -4.35
C ASP A 292 11.15 3.20 -3.14
N ILE A 293 10.09 3.89 -2.72
CA ILE A 293 10.17 4.76 -1.54
C ILE A 293 9.93 3.93 -0.28
N LYS A 294 10.94 3.82 0.56
CA LYS A 294 10.85 3.18 1.87
C LYS A 294 10.25 4.13 2.89
N ILE A 295 9.21 3.69 3.60
CA ILE A 295 8.50 4.45 4.62
C ILE A 295 8.60 3.67 5.93
N THR A 296 9.66 3.94 6.71
CA THR A 296 10.17 2.97 7.69
C THR A 296 10.41 3.52 9.09
N GLY A 297 10.47 4.84 9.26
CA GLY A 297 10.91 5.43 10.52
C GLY A 297 12.38 5.12 10.87
N GLY A 298 13.18 4.68 9.85
CA GLY A 298 14.62 4.43 9.98
C GLY A 298 15.04 2.95 10.04
N ILE A 299 14.09 1.98 9.90
CA ILE A 299 14.43 0.54 9.81
C ILE A 299 15.19 0.26 8.51
#